data_2c4b789cce6495bb9c3cbd19d03f756e
#
_entry.id   2c4b789cce6495bb9c3cbd19d03f756e
#
_cell.length_a   1.000
_cell.length_b   1.000
_cell.length_c   1.000
_cell.angle_alpha   90.00
_cell.angle_beta   90.00
_cell.angle_gamma   90.00
#
_symmetry.space_group_name_H-M   'P 1'
#
loop_
_entity.id
_entity.type
_entity.pdbx_description
1 polymer ?
#
loop_
_entity_poly.entity_id
_entity_poly.type
_entity_poly.pdbx_seq_one_letter_code
_entity_poly.pdbx_strand_id
1 'polypeptide(L)'
;MISSAALQFRHIAIEGPIGAGKTALAERLGTRLDAAVVLEEMDNPFLADFYADRPGAALQTQLFYLLNRHRQQMTLRQADLFSQTAICDYVFDKDKIFAYLNLDDNELFIYQRLFELLSRDVPPPDLVIYLQTPTDVLLRRVHSRRMDAEAVALQPDDEYLRELNEAYHHFFFHYNNTPLLVVETSQFDSDASDEALDDLIKQIRAMGQGTQYYVPRTKQG
;
A
#
# COMPACT_ATOMS: atom_id res chain seq x y z
N MET A 1 2.99 30.01 4.36
CA MET A 1 4.01 29.29 5.17
C MET A 1 3.27 28.30 6.04
N ILE A 2 3.30 27.00 5.69
CA ILE A 2 2.69 25.95 6.50
C ILE A 2 3.60 25.79 7.72
N SER A 3 3.03 25.93 8.91
CA SER A 3 3.75 25.84 10.19
C SER A 3 4.60 24.56 10.21
N SER A 4 5.90 24.71 10.53
CA SER A 4 6.88 23.64 10.74
C SER A 4 6.61 22.85 12.04
N ALA A 5 5.34 22.54 12.34
CA ALA A 5 5.08 21.58 13.42
C ALA A 5 5.54 20.20 12.98
N ALA A 6 6.48 19.60 13.72
CA ALA A 6 6.97 18.26 13.47
C ALA A 6 5.77 17.28 13.35
N LEU A 7 5.84 16.36 12.41
CA LEU A 7 4.88 15.27 12.33
C LEU A 7 4.99 14.43 13.62
N GLN A 8 3.82 14.06 14.17
CA GLN A 8 3.79 13.15 15.33
C GLN A 8 4.07 11.69 14.96
N PHE A 9 3.98 11.35 13.65
CA PHE A 9 4.21 10.01 13.13
C PHE A 9 5.60 9.91 12.52
N ARG A 10 6.33 8.86 12.87
CA ARG A 10 7.67 8.57 12.33
C ARG A 10 7.64 7.52 11.22
N HIS A 11 6.71 6.58 11.29
CA HIS A 11 6.52 5.55 10.28
C HIS A 11 5.08 5.63 9.74
N ILE A 12 4.93 6.12 8.50
CA ILE A 12 3.66 6.20 7.79
C ILE A 12 3.67 5.17 6.68
N ALA A 13 2.65 4.32 6.63
CA ALA A 13 2.45 3.38 5.53
C ALA A 13 1.27 3.81 4.66
N ILE A 14 1.47 3.84 3.33
CA ILE A 14 0.41 4.11 2.37
C ILE A 14 0.01 2.80 1.72
N GLU A 15 -1.26 2.46 1.77
CA GLU A 15 -1.74 1.20 1.23
C GLU A 15 -2.98 1.38 0.35
N GLY A 16 -3.23 0.39 -0.51
CA GLY A 16 -4.36 0.38 -1.45
C GLY A 16 -4.12 -0.62 -2.58
N PRO A 17 -5.14 -0.96 -3.36
CA PRO A 17 -5.03 -1.92 -4.45
C PRO A 17 -4.07 -1.47 -5.57
N ILE A 18 -3.78 -2.37 -6.49
CA ILE A 18 -2.98 -2.09 -7.69
C ILE A 18 -3.65 -0.95 -8.48
N GLY A 19 -2.91 0.09 -8.80
CA GLY A 19 -3.46 1.26 -9.51
C GLY A 19 -4.03 2.37 -8.64
N ALA A 20 -4.09 2.22 -7.31
CA ALA A 20 -4.60 3.25 -6.40
C ALA A 20 -3.72 4.52 -6.30
N GLY A 21 -2.44 4.47 -6.72
CA GLY A 21 -1.54 5.63 -6.71
C GLY A 21 -0.61 5.72 -5.50
N LYS A 22 -0.38 4.62 -4.79
CA LYS A 22 0.46 4.55 -3.57
C LYS A 22 1.83 5.18 -3.73
N THR A 23 2.60 4.70 -4.70
CA THR A 23 3.99 5.12 -4.94
C THR A 23 4.10 6.61 -5.23
N ALA A 24 3.27 7.13 -6.13
CA ALA A 24 3.27 8.55 -6.46
C ALA A 24 2.90 9.42 -5.25
N LEU A 25 1.94 8.98 -4.42
CA LEU A 25 1.61 9.69 -3.19
C LEU A 25 2.75 9.63 -2.17
N ALA A 26 3.42 8.47 -2.02
CA ALA A 26 4.56 8.31 -1.11
C ALA A 26 5.71 9.25 -1.48
N GLU A 27 6.06 9.34 -2.75
CA GLU A 27 7.11 10.23 -3.26
C GLU A 27 6.77 11.71 -3.05
N ARG A 28 5.53 12.11 -3.35
CA ARG A 28 5.06 13.49 -3.17
C ARG A 28 5.02 13.90 -1.71
N LEU A 29 4.49 13.03 -0.83
CA LEU A 29 4.49 13.27 0.62
C LEU A 29 5.91 13.29 1.17
N GLY A 30 6.79 12.38 0.71
CA GLY A 30 8.20 12.35 1.09
C GLY A 30 8.89 13.67 0.79
N THR A 31 8.74 14.19 -0.42
CA THR A 31 9.28 15.50 -0.83
C THR A 31 8.71 16.65 0.01
N ARG A 32 7.38 16.64 0.26
CA ARG A 32 6.71 17.74 0.96
C ARG A 32 6.98 17.77 2.46
N LEU A 33 7.25 16.62 3.06
CA LEU A 33 7.46 16.43 4.49
C LEU A 33 8.94 16.26 4.87
N ASP A 34 9.84 16.29 3.89
CA ASP A 34 11.27 16.00 4.06
C ASP A 34 11.48 14.63 4.76
N ALA A 35 10.76 13.61 4.27
CA ALA A 35 10.73 12.27 4.82
C ALA A 35 11.46 11.27 3.90
N ALA A 36 12.05 10.24 4.50
CA ALA A 36 12.61 9.11 3.75
C ALA A 36 11.48 8.30 3.09
N VAL A 37 11.62 8.00 1.81
CA VAL A 37 10.62 7.19 1.06
C VAL A 37 11.17 5.79 0.87
N VAL A 38 10.35 4.80 1.20
CA VAL A 38 10.67 3.38 1.03
C VAL A 38 9.61 2.75 0.14
N LEU A 39 10.01 2.43 -1.09
CA LEU A 39 9.13 1.83 -2.08
C LEU A 39 9.23 0.31 -2.05
N GLU A 40 8.11 -0.33 -2.32
CA GLU A 40 8.04 -1.78 -2.44
C GLU A 40 8.90 -2.28 -3.61
N GLU A 41 9.71 -3.32 -3.36
CA GLU A 41 10.42 -4.01 -4.44
C GLU A 41 9.44 -4.84 -5.25
N MET A 42 9.30 -4.50 -6.54
CA MET A 42 8.33 -5.14 -7.44
C MET A 42 8.90 -6.34 -8.21
N ASP A 43 10.23 -6.46 -8.29
CA ASP A 43 10.89 -7.55 -9.01
C ASP A 43 10.69 -8.89 -8.29
N ASN A 44 9.85 -9.73 -8.85
CA ASN A 44 9.59 -11.06 -8.35
C ASN A 44 9.79 -12.09 -9.49
N PRO A 45 10.80 -12.98 -9.39
CA PRO A 45 11.12 -13.92 -10.46
C PRO A 45 10.03 -14.97 -10.71
N PHE A 46 9.10 -15.15 -9.77
CA PHE A 46 8.00 -16.12 -9.86
C PHE A 46 6.71 -15.53 -10.41
N LEU A 47 6.65 -14.21 -10.60
CA LEU A 47 5.41 -13.51 -10.96
C LEU A 47 4.89 -13.93 -12.35
N ALA A 48 5.80 -14.18 -13.31
CA ALA A 48 5.42 -14.67 -14.64
C ALA A 48 4.78 -16.07 -14.58
N ASP A 49 5.32 -16.96 -13.74
CA ASP A 49 4.80 -18.30 -13.55
C ASP A 49 3.46 -18.27 -12.78
N PHE A 50 3.28 -17.33 -11.86
CA PHE A 50 2.03 -17.10 -11.17
C PHE A 50 0.91 -16.70 -12.14
N TYR A 51 1.13 -15.71 -12.99
CA TYR A 51 0.13 -15.30 -14.00
C TYR A 51 -0.10 -16.33 -15.11
N ALA A 52 0.82 -17.29 -15.27
CA ALA A 52 0.66 -18.45 -16.17
C ALA A 52 -0.01 -19.65 -15.47
N ASP A 53 -0.53 -19.48 -14.26
CA ASP A 53 -1.23 -20.49 -13.44
C ASP A 53 -0.41 -21.78 -13.29
N ARG A 54 0.93 -21.66 -13.12
CA ARG A 54 1.80 -22.81 -12.92
C ARG A 54 1.68 -23.36 -11.51
N PRO A 55 1.64 -24.69 -11.33
CA PRO A 55 1.53 -25.31 -10.01
C PRO A 55 2.63 -24.85 -9.05
N GLY A 56 2.23 -24.41 -7.84
CA GLY A 56 3.13 -23.95 -6.78
C GLY A 56 3.70 -22.53 -6.97
N ALA A 57 3.44 -21.88 -8.09
CA ALA A 57 3.93 -20.53 -8.36
C ALA A 57 3.29 -19.48 -7.41
N ALA A 58 2.05 -19.69 -7.01
CA ALA A 58 1.36 -18.80 -6.08
C ALA A 58 2.10 -18.72 -4.74
N LEU A 59 2.42 -19.85 -4.11
CA LEU A 59 3.18 -19.88 -2.87
C LEU A 59 4.58 -19.30 -3.01
N GLN A 60 5.30 -19.64 -4.10
CA GLN A 60 6.64 -19.11 -4.37
C GLN A 60 6.62 -17.58 -4.49
N THR A 61 5.67 -17.04 -5.25
CA THR A 61 5.48 -15.60 -5.42
C THR A 61 5.18 -14.92 -4.09
N GLN A 62 4.28 -15.50 -3.31
CA GLN A 62 3.85 -14.95 -2.03
C GLN A 62 4.98 -14.95 -0.99
N LEU A 63 5.73 -16.06 -0.89
CA LEU A 63 6.86 -16.16 0.04
C LEU A 63 8.01 -15.22 -0.35
N PHE A 64 8.26 -15.02 -1.63
CA PHE A 64 9.25 -14.07 -2.09
C PHE A 64 8.92 -12.64 -1.66
N TYR A 65 7.67 -12.19 -1.86
CA TYR A 65 7.23 -10.87 -1.40
C TYR A 65 7.27 -10.75 0.13
N LEU A 66 6.82 -11.76 0.87
CA LEU A 66 6.84 -11.77 2.32
C LEU A 66 8.27 -11.56 2.87
N LEU A 67 9.24 -12.31 2.34
CA LEU A 67 10.63 -12.25 2.78
C LEU A 67 11.29 -10.91 2.40
N ASN A 68 11.01 -10.37 1.22
CA ASN A 68 11.53 -9.08 0.79
C ASN A 68 10.97 -7.95 1.65
N ARG A 69 9.65 -7.91 1.88
CA ARG A 69 9.03 -6.93 2.77
C ARG A 69 9.59 -7.01 4.19
N HIS A 70 9.75 -8.22 4.72
CA HIS A 70 10.37 -8.41 6.03
C HIS A 70 11.78 -7.81 6.07
N ARG A 71 12.63 -8.10 5.08
CA ARG A 71 14.00 -7.56 5.00
C ARG A 71 14.00 -6.04 4.93
N GLN A 72 13.12 -5.44 4.11
CA GLN A 72 12.99 -3.98 4.02
C GLN A 72 12.57 -3.36 5.36
N GLN A 73 11.59 -3.96 6.05
CA GLN A 73 11.14 -3.48 7.37
C GLN A 73 12.24 -3.59 8.45
N MET A 74 13.05 -4.64 8.41
CA MET A 74 14.20 -4.75 9.32
C MET A 74 15.24 -3.67 9.06
N THR A 75 15.46 -3.28 7.81
CA THR A 75 16.35 -2.18 7.44
C THR A 75 15.82 -0.84 7.95
N LEU A 76 14.50 -0.60 7.82
CA LEU A 76 13.83 0.60 8.37
C LEU A 76 14.01 0.69 9.89
N ARG A 77 13.83 -0.41 10.60
CA ARG A 77 14.05 -0.46 12.06
C ARG A 77 15.46 -0.04 12.45
N GLN A 78 16.46 -0.39 11.64
CA GLN A 78 17.85 0.03 11.87
C GLN A 78 18.07 1.51 11.55
N ALA A 79 17.40 2.04 10.51
CA ALA A 79 17.49 3.44 10.11
C ALA A 79 16.75 4.38 11.08
N ASP A 80 15.73 3.91 11.78
CA ASP A 80 14.97 4.68 12.79
C ASP A 80 15.87 5.16 13.98
N LEU A 81 17.06 4.58 14.13
CA LEU A 81 18.08 5.10 15.05
C LEU A 81 18.55 6.53 14.67
N PHE A 82 18.21 7.05 13.50
CA PHE A 82 18.65 8.35 12.96
C PHE A 82 17.54 9.40 12.82
N SER A 83 16.36 9.22 13.41
CA SER A 83 15.35 10.27 13.69
C SER A 83 14.62 10.93 12.50
N GLN A 84 14.59 10.36 11.31
CA GLN A 84 13.83 10.91 10.19
C GLN A 84 12.49 10.17 10.01
N THR A 85 11.42 10.91 9.66
CA THR A 85 10.14 10.28 9.28
C THR A 85 10.34 9.41 8.04
N ALA A 86 9.78 8.18 8.04
CA ALA A 86 9.77 7.28 6.91
C ALA A 86 8.34 7.12 6.37
N ILE A 87 8.20 7.12 5.05
CA ILE A 87 6.94 6.87 4.33
C ILE A 87 7.15 5.64 3.44
N CYS A 88 6.37 4.59 3.72
CA CYS A 88 6.38 3.37 2.93
C CYS A 88 5.16 3.35 2.00
N ASP A 89 5.29 2.85 0.76
CA ASP A 89 4.16 2.66 -0.15
C ASP A 89 3.50 1.28 -0.01
N TYR A 90 3.70 0.65 1.15
CA TYR A 90 3.04 -0.59 1.55
C TYR A 90 2.96 -0.72 3.07
N VAL A 91 2.01 -1.52 3.55
CA VAL A 91 1.95 -2.06 4.92
C VAL A 91 2.31 -3.54 4.90
N PHE A 92 3.07 -4.02 5.91
CA PHE A 92 3.48 -5.44 5.95
C PHE A 92 2.28 -6.40 5.96
N ASP A 93 1.23 -6.04 6.68
CA ASP A 93 0.00 -6.85 6.81
C ASP A 93 -0.77 -7.07 5.51
N LYS A 94 -0.55 -6.24 4.46
CA LYS A 94 -1.20 -6.41 3.16
C LYS A 94 -0.91 -7.77 2.53
N ASP A 95 0.23 -8.35 2.89
CA ASP A 95 0.66 -9.65 2.38
C ASP A 95 -0.39 -10.73 2.60
N LYS A 96 -1.15 -10.65 3.70
CA LYS A 96 -2.27 -11.53 4.00
C LYS A 96 -3.38 -11.44 2.96
N ILE A 97 -3.67 -10.24 2.41
CA ILE A 97 -4.74 -10.05 1.41
C ILE A 97 -4.47 -10.94 0.20
N PHE A 98 -3.24 -10.88 -0.31
CA PHE A 98 -2.82 -11.68 -1.46
C PHE A 98 -2.74 -13.18 -1.13
N ALA A 99 -2.26 -13.54 0.06
CA ALA A 99 -2.20 -14.93 0.48
C ALA A 99 -3.59 -15.57 0.55
N TYR A 100 -4.56 -14.90 1.17
CA TYR A 100 -5.95 -15.40 1.25
C TYR A 100 -6.65 -15.47 -0.10
N LEU A 101 -6.27 -14.64 -1.05
CA LEU A 101 -6.87 -14.62 -2.38
C LEU A 101 -6.29 -15.71 -3.29
N ASN A 102 -4.99 -16.02 -3.15
CA ASN A 102 -4.26 -16.78 -4.16
C ASN A 102 -3.78 -18.17 -3.71
N LEU A 103 -3.74 -18.47 -2.41
CA LEU A 103 -3.20 -19.73 -1.91
C LEU A 103 -4.30 -20.73 -1.60
N ASP A 104 -4.04 -22.01 -1.88
CA ASP A 104 -4.89 -23.09 -1.41
C ASP A 104 -4.75 -23.31 0.12
N ASP A 105 -5.59 -24.15 0.71
CA ASP A 105 -5.64 -24.36 2.17
C ASP A 105 -4.29 -24.86 2.75
N ASN A 106 -3.55 -25.70 2.03
CA ASN A 106 -2.26 -26.24 2.48
C ASN A 106 -1.17 -25.18 2.37
N GLU A 107 -1.12 -24.47 1.25
CA GLU A 107 -0.19 -23.36 1.01
C GLU A 107 -0.43 -22.22 2.00
N LEU A 108 -1.70 -21.88 2.24
CA LEU A 108 -2.11 -20.87 3.21
C LEU A 108 -1.68 -21.21 4.63
N PHE A 109 -1.82 -22.49 5.02
CA PHE A 109 -1.34 -22.96 6.33
C PHE A 109 0.17 -22.74 6.50
N ILE A 110 0.98 -23.10 5.49
CA ILE A 110 2.44 -22.90 5.51
C ILE A 110 2.76 -21.41 5.58
N TYR A 111 2.11 -20.62 4.73
CA TYR A 111 2.27 -19.17 4.69
C TYR A 111 1.98 -18.53 6.06
N GLN A 112 0.86 -18.86 6.68
CA GLN A 112 0.44 -18.29 7.97
C GLN A 112 1.50 -18.54 9.05
N ARG A 113 2.10 -19.73 9.10
CA ARG A 113 3.17 -20.06 10.06
C ARG A 113 4.41 -19.20 9.87
N LEU A 114 4.80 -18.96 8.63
CA LEU A 114 5.93 -18.09 8.31
C LEU A 114 5.60 -16.63 8.60
N PHE A 115 4.40 -16.18 8.23
CA PHE A 115 3.94 -14.84 8.54
C PHE A 115 3.94 -14.56 10.04
N GLU A 116 3.39 -15.45 10.86
CA GLU A 116 3.38 -15.34 12.32
C GLU A 116 4.79 -15.22 12.91
N LEU A 117 5.75 -15.96 12.35
CA LEU A 117 7.15 -15.93 12.79
C LEU A 117 7.80 -14.59 12.45
N LEU A 118 7.66 -14.15 11.21
CA LEU A 118 8.33 -12.96 10.69
C LEU A 118 7.72 -11.65 11.21
N SER A 119 6.40 -11.60 11.38
CA SER A 119 5.70 -10.40 11.83
C SER A 119 6.04 -9.95 13.24
N ARG A 120 6.56 -10.85 14.08
CA ARG A 120 6.95 -10.52 15.46
C ARG A 120 8.02 -9.44 15.56
N ASP A 121 8.90 -9.37 14.57
CA ASP A 121 10.04 -8.46 14.57
C ASP A 121 9.75 -7.19 13.72
N VAL A 122 8.66 -7.16 12.97
CA VAL A 122 8.29 -6.02 12.14
C VAL A 122 7.59 -4.96 12.98
N PRO A 123 8.14 -3.73 13.06
CA PRO A 123 7.48 -2.64 13.76
C PRO A 123 6.21 -2.23 13.00
N PRO A 124 5.08 -2.08 13.71
CA PRO A 124 3.88 -1.54 13.06
C PRO A 124 4.11 -0.07 12.66
N PRO A 125 3.45 0.42 11.61
CA PRO A 125 3.45 1.85 11.31
C PRO A 125 2.71 2.64 12.39
N ASP A 126 3.08 3.91 12.57
CA ASP A 126 2.37 4.82 13.48
C ASP A 126 1.04 5.29 12.89
N LEU A 127 0.95 5.30 11.54
CA LEU A 127 -0.24 5.66 10.78
C LEU A 127 -0.30 4.86 9.49
N VAL A 128 -1.47 4.34 9.18
CA VAL A 128 -1.77 3.79 7.83
C VAL A 128 -2.70 4.75 7.09
N ILE A 129 -2.35 5.06 5.84
CA ILE A 129 -3.17 5.80 4.89
C ILE A 129 -3.70 4.80 3.86
N TYR A 130 -4.97 4.47 3.93
CA TYR A 130 -5.60 3.56 2.98
C TYR A 130 -6.26 4.34 1.83
N LEU A 131 -5.77 4.11 0.61
CA LEU A 131 -6.33 4.68 -0.62
C LEU A 131 -7.51 3.83 -1.08
N GLN A 132 -8.70 4.23 -0.68
CA GLN A 132 -9.94 3.57 -1.07
C GLN A 132 -10.35 4.07 -2.46
N THR A 133 -10.26 3.18 -3.46
CA THR A 133 -10.54 3.50 -4.86
C THR A 133 -11.79 2.73 -5.32
N PRO A 134 -12.81 3.39 -5.89
CA PRO A 134 -13.91 2.68 -6.55
C PRO A 134 -13.40 1.79 -7.68
N THR A 135 -14.01 0.60 -7.83
CA THR A 135 -13.51 -0.43 -8.76
C THR A 135 -13.44 0.05 -10.21
N ASP A 136 -14.45 0.81 -10.66
CA ASP A 136 -14.48 1.37 -12.01
C ASP A 136 -13.36 2.39 -12.26
N VAL A 137 -13.01 3.19 -11.25
CA VAL A 137 -11.88 4.13 -11.29
C VAL A 137 -10.55 3.37 -11.33
N LEU A 138 -10.42 2.33 -10.50
CA LEU A 138 -9.24 1.47 -10.46
C LEU A 138 -8.96 0.84 -11.82
N LEU A 139 -9.96 0.19 -12.42
CA LEU A 139 -9.85 -0.45 -13.73
C LEU A 139 -9.44 0.55 -14.82
N ARG A 140 -10.06 1.73 -14.85
CA ARG A 140 -9.67 2.79 -15.81
C ARG A 140 -8.21 3.18 -15.64
N ARG A 141 -7.72 3.37 -14.41
CA ARG A 141 -6.33 3.73 -14.13
C ARG A 141 -5.34 2.64 -14.54
N VAL A 142 -5.67 1.37 -14.26
CA VAL A 142 -4.83 0.24 -14.67
C VAL A 142 -4.80 0.13 -16.19
N HIS A 143 -5.94 0.24 -16.86
CA HIS A 143 -5.99 0.17 -18.34
C HIS A 143 -5.24 1.33 -19.02
N SER A 144 -5.33 2.55 -18.50
CA SER A 144 -4.57 3.68 -19.08
C SER A 144 -3.05 3.45 -18.99
N ARG A 145 -2.55 2.91 -17.90
CA ARG A 145 -1.12 2.58 -17.73
C ARG A 145 -0.67 1.41 -18.64
N ARG A 146 -1.58 0.47 -18.95
CA ARG A 146 -1.29 -0.65 -19.86
C ARG A 146 -1.00 -0.20 -21.29
N MET A 147 -1.64 0.88 -21.74
CA MET A 147 -1.43 1.40 -23.09
C MET A 147 -0.02 1.95 -23.32
N ASP A 148 0.68 2.34 -22.24
CA ASP A 148 2.01 2.92 -22.27
C ASP A 148 3.13 1.88 -22.06
N ALA A 149 2.81 0.60 -21.81
CA ALA A 149 3.77 -0.45 -21.46
C ALA A 149 3.76 -1.62 -22.46
N GLU A 150 4.93 -1.99 -22.99
CA GLU A 150 5.12 -3.19 -23.85
C GLU A 150 4.81 -4.53 -23.16
N ALA A 151 4.54 -4.55 -21.85
CA ALA A 151 4.38 -5.74 -21.02
C ALA A 151 2.90 -6.06 -20.69
N VAL A 152 2.03 -6.17 -21.68
CA VAL A 152 0.60 -6.50 -21.47
C VAL A 152 0.40 -7.95 -20.97
N ALA A 153 1.35 -8.85 -21.20
CA ALA A 153 1.21 -10.29 -20.95
C ALA A 153 1.37 -10.73 -19.47
N LEU A 154 1.82 -9.83 -18.57
CA LEU A 154 2.13 -10.15 -17.17
C LEU A 154 1.30 -9.29 -16.18
N GLN A 155 0.06 -8.97 -16.53
CA GLN A 155 -0.78 -8.13 -15.68
C GLN A 155 -2.06 -8.87 -15.29
N PRO A 156 -2.56 -8.64 -14.05
CA PRO A 156 -3.80 -9.25 -13.58
C PRO A 156 -4.97 -8.84 -14.48
N ASP A 157 -5.91 -9.74 -14.72
CA ASP A 157 -7.13 -9.45 -15.46
C ASP A 157 -8.12 -8.59 -14.63
N ASP A 158 -9.22 -8.20 -15.23
CA ASP A 158 -10.19 -7.32 -14.59
C ASP A 158 -10.99 -8.02 -13.48
N GLU A 159 -11.18 -9.34 -13.56
CA GLU A 159 -11.88 -10.12 -12.54
C GLU A 159 -11.03 -10.20 -11.28
N TYR A 160 -9.77 -10.55 -11.42
CA TYR A 160 -8.81 -10.54 -10.31
C TYR A 160 -8.68 -9.15 -9.66
N LEU A 161 -8.64 -8.08 -10.46
CA LEU A 161 -8.58 -6.71 -9.91
C LEU A 161 -9.84 -6.33 -9.10
N ARG A 162 -11.03 -6.83 -9.49
CA ARG A 162 -12.26 -6.64 -8.72
C ARG A 162 -12.21 -7.38 -7.40
N GLU A 163 -11.87 -8.66 -7.43
CA GLU A 163 -11.74 -9.49 -6.24
C GLU A 163 -10.70 -8.93 -5.27
N LEU A 164 -9.55 -8.51 -5.79
CA LEU A 164 -8.49 -7.89 -5.01
C LEU A 164 -8.99 -6.59 -4.34
N ASN A 165 -9.71 -5.72 -5.07
CA ASN A 165 -10.25 -4.49 -4.50
C ASN A 165 -11.27 -4.77 -3.38
N GLU A 166 -12.14 -5.76 -3.56
CA GLU A 166 -13.08 -6.20 -2.51
C GLU A 166 -12.34 -6.76 -1.29
N ALA A 167 -11.29 -7.55 -1.49
CA ALA A 167 -10.46 -8.06 -0.41
C ALA A 167 -9.77 -6.94 0.37
N TYR A 168 -9.29 -5.89 -0.32
CA TYR A 168 -8.75 -4.68 0.31
C TYR A 168 -9.82 -3.96 1.14
N HIS A 169 -11.01 -3.74 0.61
CA HIS A 169 -12.12 -3.12 1.33
C HIS A 169 -12.46 -3.90 2.60
N HIS A 170 -12.59 -5.23 2.49
CA HIS A 170 -12.87 -6.09 3.62
C HIS A 170 -11.76 -6.04 4.68
N PHE A 171 -10.50 -6.12 4.27
CA PHE A 171 -9.35 -6.07 5.17
C PHE A 171 -9.32 -4.76 5.96
N PHE A 172 -9.41 -3.62 5.27
CA PHE A 172 -9.31 -2.31 5.91
C PHE A 172 -10.56 -1.91 6.69
N PHE A 173 -11.71 -2.48 6.38
CA PHE A 173 -12.91 -2.31 7.21
C PHE A 173 -12.73 -2.91 8.61
N HIS A 174 -11.97 -3.99 8.74
CA HIS A 174 -11.68 -4.65 10.03
C HIS A 174 -10.32 -4.25 10.63
N TYR A 175 -9.57 -3.38 9.96
CA TYR A 175 -8.24 -2.98 10.41
C TYR A 175 -8.31 -2.09 11.64
N ASN A 176 -7.61 -2.49 12.71
CA ASN A 176 -7.58 -1.77 13.99
C ASN A 176 -6.22 -1.80 14.69
N ASN A 177 -5.17 -2.26 13.99
CA ASN A 177 -3.85 -2.42 14.59
C ASN A 177 -3.18 -1.08 14.91
N THR A 178 -3.41 -0.08 14.06
CA THR A 178 -2.83 1.27 14.18
C THR A 178 -3.86 2.31 13.71
N PRO A 179 -3.66 3.61 13.98
CA PRO A 179 -4.47 4.66 13.40
C PRO A 179 -4.61 4.52 11.88
N LEU A 180 -5.82 4.69 11.35
CA LEU A 180 -6.14 4.49 9.94
C LEU A 180 -6.81 5.74 9.36
N LEU A 181 -6.19 6.35 8.35
CA LEU A 181 -6.78 7.39 7.53
C LEU A 181 -7.25 6.79 6.21
N VAL A 182 -8.55 6.65 6.03
CA VAL A 182 -9.16 6.19 4.76
C VAL A 182 -9.35 7.40 3.85
N VAL A 183 -8.66 7.39 2.72
CA VAL A 183 -8.73 8.45 1.71
C VAL A 183 -9.51 7.95 0.50
N GLU A 184 -10.63 8.56 0.22
CA GLU A 184 -11.40 8.27 -1.00
C GLU A 184 -10.69 8.87 -2.22
N THR A 185 -10.43 8.08 -3.25
CA THR A 185 -9.55 8.48 -4.36
C THR A 185 -10.24 8.54 -5.73
N SER A 186 -11.58 8.63 -5.79
CA SER A 186 -12.28 8.75 -7.08
C SER A 186 -11.82 9.98 -7.87
N GLN A 187 -11.54 11.06 -7.14
CA GLN A 187 -11.10 12.35 -7.69
C GLN A 187 -9.69 12.77 -7.23
N PHE A 188 -8.99 11.89 -6.55
CA PHE A 188 -7.64 12.09 -6.07
C PHE A 188 -6.72 11.07 -6.74
N ASP A 189 -5.95 11.50 -7.73
CA ASP A 189 -4.97 10.67 -8.44
C ASP A 189 -3.54 11.14 -8.20
N SER A 190 -2.60 10.50 -8.89
CA SER A 190 -1.17 10.84 -8.83
C SER A 190 -0.87 12.30 -9.16
N ASP A 191 -1.74 12.93 -9.95
CA ASP A 191 -1.60 14.31 -10.44
C ASP A 191 -2.43 15.31 -9.63
N ALA A 192 -2.94 14.91 -8.47
CA ALA A 192 -3.67 15.78 -7.55
C ALA A 192 -2.90 17.10 -7.33
N SER A 193 -3.64 18.21 -7.27
CA SER A 193 -3.02 19.53 -7.10
C SER A 193 -2.24 19.64 -5.78
N ASP A 194 -1.29 20.58 -5.71
CA ASP A 194 -0.53 20.84 -4.49
C ASP A 194 -1.45 21.26 -3.33
N GLU A 195 -2.56 21.91 -3.62
CA GLU A 195 -3.56 22.27 -2.60
C GLU A 195 -4.25 21.02 -2.03
N ALA A 196 -4.58 20.03 -2.86
CA ALA A 196 -5.16 18.77 -2.39
C ALA A 196 -4.16 17.98 -1.54
N LEU A 197 -2.87 18.00 -1.91
CA LEU A 197 -1.80 17.40 -1.11
C LEU A 197 -1.63 18.13 0.23
N ASP A 198 -1.65 19.46 0.24
CA ASP A 198 -1.56 20.26 1.45
C ASP A 198 -2.75 20.01 2.39
N ASP A 199 -3.95 19.81 1.83
CA ASP A 199 -5.12 19.46 2.62
C ASP A 199 -5.01 18.06 3.22
N LEU A 200 -4.54 17.08 2.45
CA LEU A 200 -4.24 15.74 2.98
C LEU A 200 -3.20 15.79 4.11
N ILE A 201 -2.15 16.59 3.98
CA ILE A 201 -1.14 16.79 5.05
C ILE A 201 -1.77 17.35 6.32
N LYS A 202 -2.75 18.26 6.21
CA LYS A 202 -3.49 18.76 7.39
C LYS A 202 -4.28 17.64 8.06
N GLN A 203 -4.93 16.76 7.26
CA GLN A 203 -5.63 15.58 7.81
C GLN A 203 -4.65 14.64 8.52
N ILE A 204 -3.50 14.34 7.92
CA ILE A 204 -2.44 13.53 8.55
C ILE A 204 -2.00 14.12 9.88
N ARG A 205 -1.78 15.45 9.94
CA ARG A 205 -1.39 16.13 11.19
C ARG A 205 -2.49 16.16 12.24
N ALA A 206 -3.75 16.14 11.82
CA ALA A 206 -4.92 16.14 12.71
C ALA A 206 -5.32 14.73 13.18
N MET A 207 -4.69 13.67 12.61
CA MET A 207 -5.01 12.29 12.96
C MET A 207 -4.79 12.04 14.46
N GLY A 208 -5.80 11.40 15.07
CA GLY A 208 -5.73 10.79 16.39
C GLY A 208 -5.72 9.28 16.33
N GLN A 209 -6.28 8.65 17.35
CA GLN A 209 -6.50 7.21 17.40
C GLN A 209 -7.74 6.79 16.59
N GLY A 210 -7.75 5.53 16.16
CA GLY A 210 -8.88 4.92 15.45
C GLY A 210 -8.89 5.23 13.96
N THR A 211 -10.07 5.13 13.35
CA THR A 211 -10.26 5.29 11.90
C THR A 211 -10.90 6.64 11.59
N GLN A 212 -10.33 7.36 10.63
CA GLN A 212 -10.91 8.58 10.08
C GLN A 212 -11.07 8.46 8.57
N TYR A 213 -12.13 9.07 8.04
CA TYR A 213 -12.44 9.08 6.61
C TYR A 213 -12.24 10.48 6.05
N TYR A 214 -11.56 10.57 4.93
CA TYR A 214 -11.30 11.81 4.24
C TYR A 214 -11.68 11.69 2.76
N VAL A 215 -12.53 12.60 2.31
CA VAL A 215 -12.89 12.79 0.90
C VAL A 215 -12.25 14.09 0.43
N PRO A 216 -11.24 14.02 -0.45
CA PRO A 216 -10.60 15.22 -0.99
C PRO A 216 -11.60 16.11 -1.74
N ARG A 217 -11.56 17.40 -1.45
CA ARG A 217 -12.42 18.38 -2.15
C ARG A 217 -11.82 18.69 -3.51
N THR A 218 -12.54 18.39 -4.57
CA THR A 218 -12.26 18.95 -5.89
C THR A 218 -12.74 20.40 -5.91
N LYS A 219 -11.91 21.32 -6.36
CA LYS A 219 -12.42 22.63 -6.78
C LYS A 219 -13.36 22.37 -7.96
N GLN A 220 -14.65 22.63 -7.77
CA GLN A 220 -15.54 22.83 -8.92
C GLN A 220 -14.97 24.03 -9.70
N GLY A 221 -14.49 23.76 -10.92
CA GLY A 221 -14.10 24.79 -11.86
C GLY A 221 -15.28 25.61 -12.37
#